data_59cadd0dd9a9a9631c626d2a15af63c9
#
_entry.id   59cadd0dd9a9a9631c626d2a15af63c9
#
_cell.length_a   1.000
_cell.length_b   1.000
_cell.length_c   1.000
_cell.angle_alpha   90.00
_cell.angle_beta   90.00
_cell.angle_gamma   90.00
#
_symmetry.space_group_name_H-M   'P 1'
#
loop_
_entity.id
_entity.type
_entity.pdbx_description
1 polymer ?
#
loop_
_entity_poly.entity_id
_entity_poly.type
_entity_poly.pdbx_seq_one_letter_code
_entity_poly.pdbx_strand_id
1 'polypeptide(L)'
;MSGHSKWATTKHKKANLDAKRGKLFARLIKNIEVAARTGGGDPDGNPTLYDAIQKAKRNSVPQDNIERARKRGAGEEAGGADWQNITYEGYGPNGVAVLIECLTDNKNRAAMEVRTALTRNNGSLADPGSVAYMFNRKGVVIMPKAEATEDDVLLAVLDAGAEEVNDLDESFEIVSEGGDLVPVRKALQEAGFEYESADLTFLPSVSVPLDVDGAKKIFKLIDALEDCDDVQNVYANFDVSDEVMAAVD
;
A
#
# COMPACT_ATOMS: atom_id res chain seq x y z
N MET A 1 -13.33 -9.25 -4.80
CA MET A 1 -12.69 -7.90 -4.72
C MET A 1 -12.79 -7.40 -3.29
N SER A 2 -11.69 -6.94 -2.68
CA SER A 2 -11.76 -6.45 -1.29
C SER A 2 -12.26 -5.00 -1.28
N GLY A 3 -13.16 -4.66 -0.35
CA GLY A 3 -13.68 -3.29 -0.20
C GLY A 3 -12.57 -2.27 0.09
N HIS A 4 -11.48 -2.73 0.69
CA HIS A 4 -10.29 -1.90 0.93
C HIS A 4 -9.60 -1.48 -0.38
N SER A 5 -9.44 -2.37 -1.36
CA SER A 5 -8.84 -2.04 -2.67
C SER A 5 -9.68 -1.01 -3.42
N LYS A 6 -11.01 -1.18 -3.45
CA LYS A 6 -11.94 -0.21 -4.03
C LYS A 6 -11.83 1.16 -3.36
N TRP A 7 -11.85 1.20 -2.02
CA TRP A 7 -11.75 2.45 -1.28
C TRP A 7 -10.41 3.15 -1.51
N ALA A 8 -9.30 2.42 -1.49
CA ALA A 8 -7.97 2.98 -1.74
C ALA A 8 -7.88 3.65 -3.11
N THR A 9 -8.42 3.00 -4.15
CA THR A 9 -8.45 3.55 -5.52
C THR A 9 -9.31 4.81 -5.62
N THR A 10 -10.50 4.80 -5.00
CA THR A 10 -11.43 5.96 -4.99
C THR A 10 -10.88 7.14 -4.20
N LYS A 11 -10.22 6.89 -3.06
CA LYS A 11 -9.62 7.92 -2.20
C LYS A 11 -8.55 8.74 -2.92
N HIS A 12 -7.73 8.12 -3.76
CA HIS A 12 -6.71 8.83 -4.51
C HIS A 12 -7.28 9.91 -5.45
N LYS A 13 -8.54 9.78 -5.87
CA LYS A 13 -9.22 10.76 -6.73
C LYS A 13 -9.73 12.00 -6.00
N LYS A 14 -9.99 11.91 -4.68
CA LYS A 14 -10.67 12.98 -3.89
C LYS A 14 -9.79 13.70 -2.86
N ALA A 15 -8.53 13.31 -2.65
CA ALA A 15 -7.69 13.88 -1.61
C ALA A 15 -7.27 15.32 -1.90
N ASN A 16 -7.50 16.20 -0.94
CA ASN A 16 -6.99 17.57 -0.89
C ASN A 16 -5.45 17.55 -0.98
N LEU A 17 -4.91 17.92 -2.15
CA LEU A 17 -3.64 17.41 -2.69
C LEU A 17 -2.37 17.90 -1.96
N ASP A 18 -2.35 19.08 -1.34
CA ASP A 18 -1.06 19.68 -0.96
C ASP A 18 -0.49 19.22 0.40
N ALA A 19 -1.29 19.12 1.46
CA ALA A 19 -0.78 18.67 2.76
C ALA A 19 -0.51 17.14 2.79
N LYS A 20 -1.36 16.35 2.12
CA LYS A 20 -1.19 14.90 1.98
C LYS A 20 -0.03 14.55 1.03
N ARG A 21 0.29 15.42 0.05
CA ARG A 21 1.40 15.23 -0.89
C ARG A 21 2.76 15.24 -0.20
N GLY A 22 2.98 16.14 0.75
CA GLY A 22 4.23 16.18 1.53
C GLY A 22 4.47 14.88 2.32
N LYS A 23 3.42 14.35 2.98
CA LYS A 23 3.50 13.09 3.71
C LYS A 23 3.73 11.89 2.77
N LEU A 24 3.04 11.86 1.64
CA LEU A 24 3.24 10.83 0.62
C LEU A 24 4.69 10.84 0.12
N PHE A 25 5.25 12.00 -0.20
CA PHE A 25 6.64 12.13 -0.62
C PHE A 25 7.61 11.62 0.44
N ALA A 26 7.40 11.98 1.71
CA ALA A 26 8.23 11.50 2.81
C ALA A 26 8.22 9.97 2.92
N ARG A 27 7.05 9.32 2.76
CA ARG A 27 6.93 7.85 2.75
C ARG A 27 7.67 7.23 1.57
N LEU A 28 7.47 7.76 0.36
CA LEU A 28 8.13 7.24 -0.84
C LEU A 28 9.66 7.36 -0.74
N ILE A 29 10.16 8.46 -0.19
CA ILE A 29 11.58 8.69 0.07
C ILE A 29 12.14 7.69 1.10
N LYS A 30 11.42 7.46 2.22
CA LYS A 30 11.80 6.44 3.21
C LYS A 30 11.89 5.05 2.58
N ASN A 31 10.93 4.67 1.75
CA ASN A 31 10.90 3.37 1.08
C ASN A 31 12.10 3.17 0.14
N ILE A 32 12.49 4.20 -0.62
CA ILE A 32 13.70 4.17 -1.46
C ILE A 32 14.96 3.97 -0.61
N GLU A 33 15.09 4.72 0.47
CA GLU A 33 16.26 4.64 1.36
C GLU A 33 16.39 3.24 1.98
N VAL A 34 15.29 2.65 2.46
CA VAL A 34 15.28 1.31 3.04
C VAL A 34 15.54 0.23 1.98
N ALA A 35 14.92 0.33 0.81
CA ALA A 35 15.15 -0.62 -0.27
C ALA A 35 16.62 -0.63 -0.73
N ALA A 36 17.23 0.55 -0.87
CA ALA A 36 18.65 0.68 -1.21
C ALA A 36 19.57 0.11 -0.13
N ARG A 37 19.21 0.30 1.16
CA ARG A 37 19.98 -0.24 2.28
C ARG A 37 19.94 -1.77 2.36
N THR A 38 18.78 -2.35 2.08
CA THR A 38 18.55 -3.79 2.24
C THR A 38 19.10 -4.59 1.05
N GLY A 39 18.91 -4.09 -0.17
CA GLY A 39 19.20 -4.83 -1.40
C GLY A 39 20.30 -4.21 -2.27
N GLY A 40 20.94 -3.13 -1.80
CA GLY A 40 21.96 -2.39 -2.57
C GLY A 40 21.39 -1.22 -3.38
N GLY A 41 22.25 -0.27 -3.70
CA GLY A 41 21.87 1.01 -4.34
C GLY A 41 21.71 0.95 -5.86
N ASP A 42 21.89 -0.20 -6.47
CA ASP A 42 21.71 -0.40 -7.92
C ASP A 42 20.30 -0.92 -8.22
N PRO A 43 19.44 -0.12 -8.90
CA PRO A 43 18.07 -0.55 -9.21
C PRO A 43 18.00 -1.76 -10.15
N ASP A 44 18.99 -1.97 -11.00
CA ASP A 44 19.00 -3.10 -11.94
C ASP A 44 19.21 -4.44 -11.21
N GLY A 45 19.95 -4.41 -10.12
CA GLY A 45 20.16 -5.55 -9.23
C GLY A 45 19.18 -5.66 -8.06
N ASN A 46 18.31 -4.67 -7.86
CA ASN A 46 17.41 -4.57 -6.71
C ASN A 46 15.97 -4.25 -7.15
N PRO A 47 15.13 -5.27 -7.42
CA PRO A 47 13.76 -5.05 -7.87
C PRO A 47 12.91 -4.21 -6.92
N THR A 48 13.08 -4.37 -5.61
CA THR A 48 12.37 -3.57 -4.60
C THR A 48 12.71 -2.09 -4.70
N LEU A 49 13.99 -1.76 -4.92
CA LEU A 49 14.43 -0.40 -5.15
C LEU A 49 13.91 0.15 -6.47
N TYR A 50 13.95 -0.66 -7.53
CA TYR A 50 13.39 -0.29 -8.82
C TYR A 50 11.92 0.12 -8.70
N ASP A 51 11.08 -0.73 -8.09
CA ASP A 51 9.65 -0.48 -7.95
C ASP A 51 9.38 0.73 -7.06
N ALA A 52 10.13 0.92 -5.96
CA ALA A 52 10.04 2.10 -5.10
C ALA A 52 10.38 3.40 -5.87
N ILE A 53 11.41 3.38 -6.73
CA ILE A 53 11.78 4.52 -7.58
C ILE A 53 10.68 4.80 -8.62
N GLN A 54 10.14 3.78 -9.29
CA GLN A 54 9.06 3.98 -10.28
C GLN A 54 7.81 4.56 -9.61
N LYS A 55 7.43 4.06 -8.44
CA LYS A 55 6.30 4.59 -7.67
C LYS A 55 6.52 6.07 -7.29
N ALA A 56 7.73 6.44 -6.85
CA ALA A 56 8.07 7.82 -6.53
C ALA A 56 8.00 8.73 -7.77
N LYS A 57 8.53 8.30 -8.92
CA LYS A 57 8.47 9.04 -10.19
C LYS A 57 7.03 9.30 -10.65
N ARG A 58 6.16 8.29 -10.58
CA ARG A 58 4.74 8.41 -10.94
C ARG A 58 3.99 9.38 -10.03
N ASN A 59 4.38 9.47 -8.77
CA ASN A 59 3.85 10.44 -7.82
C ASN A 59 4.54 11.81 -7.89
N SER A 60 5.34 12.06 -8.93
CA SER A 60 6.03 13.32 -9.18
C SER A 60 6.99 13.76 -8.05
N VAL A 61 7.62 12.81 -7.38
CA VAL A 61 8.72 13.10 -6.45
C VAL A 61 9.91 13.63 -7.25
N PRO A 62 10.53 14.78 -6.85
CA PRO A 62 11.67 15.32 -7.57
C PRO A 62 12.84 14.34 -7.67
N GLN A 63 13.45 14.25 -8.85
CA GLN A 63 14.53 13.31 -9.13
C GLN A 63 15.71 13.45 -8.16
N ASP A 64 16.05 14.67 -7.75
CA ASP A 64 17.14 14.93 -6.79
C ASP A 64 16.84 14.31 -5.41
N ASN A 65 15.58 14.30 -5.00
CA ASN A 65 15.16 13.67 -3.73
C ASN A 65 15.24 12.14 -3.82
N ILE A 66 14.82 11.57 -4.95
CA ILE A 66 14.93 10.13 -5.23
C ILE A 66 16.39 9.70 -5.16
N GLU A 67 17.27 10.41 -5.89
CA GLU A 67 18.69 10.06 -5.96
C GLU A 67 19.40 10.23 -4.61
N ARG A 68 19.08 11.27 -3.85
CA ARG A 68 19.61 11.48 -2.52
C ARG A 68 19.19 10.37 -1.55
N ALA A 69 17.91 9.92 -1.61
CA ALA A 69 17.43 8.82 -0.79
C ALA A 69 18.15 7.50 -1.15
N ARG A 70 18.32 7.22 -2.45
CA ARG A 70 19.06 6.05 -2.94
C ARG A 70 20.49 6.05 -2.39
N LYS A 71 21.22 7.17 -2.53
CA LYS A 71 22.60 7.31 -2.04
C LYS A 71 22.72 7.15 -0.53
N ARG A 72 21.81 7.74 0.25
CA ARG A 72 21.80 7.55 1.72
C ARG A 72 21.56 6.11 2.10
N GLY A 73 20.60 5.44 1.45
CA GLY A 73 20.34 4.03 1.66
C GLY A 73 21.54 3.15 1.31
N ALA A 74 22.20 3.42 0.19
CA ALA A 74 23.41 2.72 -0.25
C ALA A 74 24.66 3.02 0.60
N GLY A 75 24.60 3.99 1.54
CA GLY A 75 25.75 4.41 2.35
C GLY A 75 26.74 5.30 1.61
N GLU A 76 26.37 5.84 0.45
CA GLU A 76 27.18 6.76 -0.35
C GLU A 76 27.12 8.20 0.18
N GLU A 77 26.10 8.53 0.96
CA GLU A 77 25.93 9.81 1.66
C GLU A 77 25.64 9.60 3.14
N ALA A 78 26.14 10.50 4.00
CA ALA A 78 25.85 10.48 5.43
C ALA A 78 24.40 10.92 5.71
N GLY A 79 23.82 10.46 6.84
CA GLY A 79 22.55 10.94 7.39
C GLY A 79 21.36 10.00 7.23
N GLY A 80 21.58 8.73 6.90
CA GLY A 80 20.50 7.72 6.94
C GLY A 80 20.07 7.41 8.38
N ALA A 81 18.75 7.36 8.64
CA ALA A 81 18.21 6.92 9.92
C ALA A 81 18.22 5.38 10.03
N ASP A 82 18.20 4.88 11.25
CA ASP A 82 18.07 3.43 11.50
C ASP A 82 16.60 3.02 11.45
N TRP A 83 16.08 2.88 10.22
CA TRP A 83 14.70 2.54 9.97
C TRP A 83 14.41 1.08 10.32
N GLN A 84 13.33 0.87 11.06
CA GLN A 84 12.84 -0.44 11.45
C GLN A 84 11.39 -0.61 10.98
N ASN A 85 11.11 -1.76 10.37
CA ASN A 85 9.75 -2.15 10.03
C ASN A 85 9.08 -2.78 11.25
N ILE A 86 7.88 -2.29 11.57
CA ILE A 86 7.04 -2.83 12.66
C ILE A 86 5.63 -2.93 12.14
N THR A 87 4.98 -4.07 12.40
CA THR A 87 3.56 -4.25 12.12
C THR A 87 2.79 -4.24 13.42
N TYR A 88 1.78 -3.36 13.51
CA TYR A 88 0.82 -3.31 14.61
C TYR A 88 -0.49 -3.93 14.16
N GLU A 89 -1.19 -4.54 15.10
CA GLU A 89 -2.48 -5.18 14.91
C GLU A 89 -3.53 -4.49 15.76
N GLY A 90 -4.75 -4.39 15.26
CA GLY A 90 -5.83 -3.74 15.98
C GLY A 90 -7.21 -4.09 15.46
N TYR A 91 -8.20 -3.61 16.18
CA TYR A 91 -9.59 -3.65 15.78
C TYR A 91 -10.13 -2.23 15.67
N GLY A 92 -10.81 -1.97 14.58
CA GLY A 92 -11.58 -0.76 14.33
C GLY A 92 -13.05 -0.91 14.72
N PRO A 93 -13.85 0.12 14.44
CA PRO A 93 -15.32 0.05 14.57
C PRO A 93 -15.90 -1.19 13.87
N ASN A 94 -17.01 -1.69 14.39
CA ASN A 94 -17.73 -2.87 13.87
C ASN A 94 -16.90 -4.18 13.88
N GLY A 95 -15.82 -4.24 14.65
CA GLY A 95 -14.96 -5.43 14.71
C GLY A 95 -14.08 -5.65 13.49
N VAL A 96 -13.90 -4.63 12.67
CA VAL A 96 -12.99 -4.66 11.52
C VAL A 96 -11.56 -4.87 11.98
N ALA A 97 -10.90 -5.91 11.50
CA ALA A 97 -9.49 -6.15 11.74
C ALA A 97 -8.63 -5.16 10.95
N VAL A 98 -7.61 -4.60 11.60
CA VAL A 98 -6.70 -3.62 10.99
C VAL A 98 -5.26 -4.06 11.20
N LEU A 99 -4.50 -4.12 10.10
CA LEU A 99 -3.07 -4.39 10.09
C LEU A 99 -2.35 -3.11 9.66
N ILE A 100 -1.35 -2.66 10.45
CA ILE A 100 -0.73 -1.35 10.30
C ILE A 100 0.77 -1.53 10.17
N GLU A 101 1.32 -1.29 8.99
CA GLU A 101 2.76 -1.32 8.75
C GLU A 101 3.37 0.05 9.04
N CYS A 102 4.36 0.08 9.88
CA CYS A 102 5.13 1.27 10.23
C CYS A 102 6.60 1.12 9.83
N LEU A 103 7.18 2.21 9.36
CA LEU A 103 8.60 2.37 9.13
C LEU A 103 9.08 3.53 10.00
N THR A 104 9.80 3.21 11.07
CA THR A 104 10.15 4.17 12.12
C THR A 104 11.60 4.03 12.57
N ASP A 105 12.19 5.14 12.98
CA ASP A 105 13.43 5.20 13.76
C ASP A 105 13.19 5.25 15.27
N ASN A 106 11.89 5.29 15.69
CA ASN A 106 11.49 5.34 17.08
C ASN A 106 10.22 4.53 17.36
N LYS A 107 10.39 3.28 17.82
CA LYS A 107 9.29 2.35 18.12
C LYS A 107 8.26 2.89 19.12
N ASN A 108 8.73 3.62 20.14
CA ASN A 108 7.83 4.15 21.18
C ASN A 108 6.92 5.24 20.65
N ARG A 109 7.45 6.12 19.79
CA ARG A 109 6.67 7.14 19.09
C ARG A 109 5.61 6.49 18.21
N ALA A 110 6.01 5.56 17.34
CA ALA A 110 5.09 4.87 16.43
C ALA A 110 3.98 4.13 17.19
N ALA A 111 4.30 3.39 18.25
CA ALA A 111 3.32 2.70 19.08
C ALA A 111 2.32 3.66 19.74
N MET A 112 2.79 4.80 20.24
CA MET A 112 1.94 5.81 20.89
C MET A 112 1.00 6.47 19.88
N GLU A 113 1.49 6.83 18.71
CA GLU A 113 0.68 7.45 17.65
C GLU A 113 -0.39 6.51 17.14
N VAL A 114 -0.03 5.25 16.80
CA VAL A 114 -0.97 4.22 16.36
C VAL A 114 -2.05 3.95 17.42
N ARG A 115 -1.65 3.76 18.69
CA ARG A 115 -2.61 3.55 19.79
C ARG A 115 -3.55 4.73 19.94
N THR A 116 -3.04 5.95 19.83
CA THR A 116 -3.84 7.18 19.97
C THR A 116 -4.83 7.30 18.80
N ALA A 117 -4.41 7.03 17.58
CA ALA A 117 -5.27 7.07 16.40
C ALA A 117 -6.40 6.02 16.49
N LEU A 118 -6.08 4.78 16.88
CA LEU A 118 -7.08 3.74 17.13
C LEU A 118 -8.09 4.18 18.21
N THR A 119 -7.62 4.54 19.39
CA THR A 119 -8.48 4.85 20.55
C THR A 119 -9.40 6.03 20.28
N ARG A 120 -8.91 7.08 19.62
CA ARG A 120 -9.72 8.28 19.29
C ARG A 120 -10.80 8.02 18.25
N ASN A 121 -10.67 6.93 17.48
CA ASN A 121 -11.61 6.54 16.44
C ASN A 121 -12.36 5.23 16.76
N ASN A 122 -12.60 4.95 18.03
CA ASN A 122 -13.35 3.79 18.53
C ASN A 122 -12.72 2.43 18.14
N GLY A 123 -11.42 2.40 18.01
CA GLY A 123 -10.63 1.19 17.81
C GLY A 123 -9.78 0.86 19.04
N SER A 124 -9.09 -0.25 18.97
CA SER A 124 -8.15 -0.71 20.00
C SER A 124 -6.94 -1.38 19.40
N LEU A 125 -5.77 -1.17 20.01
CA LEU A 125 -4.59 -1.93 19.71
C LEU A 125 -4.75 -3.37 20.22
N ALA A 126 -4.37 -4.36 19.44
CA ALA A 126 -4.41 -5.76 19.78
C ALA A 126 -3.00 -6.33 19.97
N ASP A 127 -2.92 -7.50 20.57
CA ASP A 127 -1.66 -8.22 20.71
C ASP A 127 -1.20 -8.80 19.36
N PRO A 128 0.10 -8.96 19.14
CA PRO A 128 0.62 -9.60 17.93
C PRO A 128 0.02 -11.00 17.69
N GLY A 129 -0.41 -11.25 16.46
CA GLY A 129 -1.06 -12.49 16.06
C GLY A 129 -2.59 -12.49 16.20
N SER A 130 -3.18 -11.41 16.71
CA SER A 130 -4.65 -11.32 16.91
C SER A 130 -5.44 -11.21 15.60
N VAL A 131 -4.88 -10.53 14.59
CA VAL A 131 -5.56 -10.29 13.31
C VAL A 131 -4.74 -10.65 12.08
N ALA A 132 -3.42 -10.79 12.20
CA ALA A 132 -2.52 -11.03 11.05
C ALA A 132 -2.90 -12.28 10.23
N TYR A 133 -3.44 -13.33 10.88
CA TYR A 133 -3.90 -14.56 10.23
C TYR A 133 -5.10 -14.35 9.29
N MET A 134 -5.80 -13.23 9.40
CA MET A 134 -6.94 -12.88 8.53
C MET A 134 -6.48 -12.26 7.21
N PHE A 135 -5.18 -12.06 7.02
CA PHE A 135 -4.61 -11.42 5.85
C PHE A 135 -3.58 -12.32 5.19
N ASN A 136 -3.63 -12.39 3.86
CA ASN A 136 -2.66 -13.08 3.03
C ASN A 136 -1.72 -12.06 2.39
N ARG A 137 -0.42 -12.30 2.47
CA ARG A 137 0.55 -11.46 1.80
C ARG A 137 0.63 -11.85 0.33
N LYS A 138 0.27 -10.93 -0.56
CA LYS A 138 0.19 -11.12 -2.01
C LYS A 138 1.02 -10.07 -2.75
N GLY A 139 1.41 -10.41 -3.97
CA GLY A 139 1.90 -9.44 -4.94
C GLY A 139 0.71 -8.82 -5.67
N VAL A 140 0.64 -7.49 -5.69
CA VAL A 140 -0.45 -6.76 -6.37
C VAL A 140 0.14 -5.73 -7.31
N VAL A 141 -0.27 -5.79 -8.57
CA VAL A 141 0.03 -4.77 -9.58
C VAL A 141 -1.26 -4.04 -9.92
N ILE A 142 -1.23 -2.71 -9.85
CA ILE A 142 -2.32 -1.86 -10.34
C ILE A 142 -1.89 -1.26 -11.66
N MET A 143 -2.74 -1.43 -12.69
CA MET A 143 -2.52 -0.82 -14.00
C MET A 143 -3.78 -0.09 -14.49
N PRO A 144 -3.64 1.07 -15.15
CA PRO A 144 -4.77 1.74 -15.78
C PRO A 144 -5.33 0.87 -16.91
N LYS A 145 -6.65 0.85 -17.06
CA LYS A 145 -7.29 0.07 -18.15
C LYS A 145 -6.86 0.53 -19.53
N ALA A 146 -6.79 1.86 -19.74
CA ALA A 146 -6.61 2.45 -21.06
C ALA A 146 -7.54 1.78 -22.09
N GLU A 147 -6.96 1.15 -23.15
CA GLU A 147 -7.71 0.40 -24.15
C GLU A 147 -7.60 -1.13 -23.96
N ALA A 148 -6.96 -1.59 -22.88
CA ALA A 148 -6.80 -3.02 -22.58
C ALA A 148 -8.10 -3.64 -22.06
N THR A 149 -8.36 -4.88 -22.47
CA THR A 149 -9.41 -5.71 -21.90
C THR A 149 -8.85 -6.61 -20.79
N GLU A 150 -9.72 -7.13 -19.93
CA GLU A 150 -9.35 -8.11 -18.92
C GLU A 150 -8.67 -9.35 -19.54
N ASP A 151 -9.17 -9.81 -20.68
CA ASP A 151 -8.63 -10.95 -21.42
C ASP A 151 -7.19 -10.67 -21.93
N ASP A 152 -6.94 -9.46 -22.44
CA ASP A 152 -5.59 -9.07 -22.89
C ASP A 152 -4.58 -9.08 -21.75
N VAL A 153 -4.98 -8.56 -20.59
CA VAL A 153 -4.15 -8.54 -19.39
C VAL A 153 -3.91 -9.96 -18.86
N LEU A 154 -4.98 -10.76 -18.77
CA LEU A 154 -4.89 -12.15 -18.29
C LEU A 154 -3.95 -12.99 -19.18
N LEU A 155 -4.07 -12.86 -20.50
CA LEU A 155 -3.18 -13.56 -21.45
C LEU A 155 -1.71 -13.16 -21.27
N ALA A 156 -1.45 -11.90 -20.94
CA ALA A 156 -0.09 -11.41 -20.74
C ALA A 156 0.57 -11.95 -19.47
N VAL A 157 -0.21 -12.18 -18.40
CA VAL A 157 0.34 -12.44 -17.05
C VAL A 157 0.12 -13.86 -16.53
N LEU A 158 -0.70 -14.67 -17.20
CA LEU A 158 -1.06 -16.02 -16.74
C LEU A 158 0.17 -16.91 -16.52
N ASP A 159 1.06 -16.95 -17.51
CA ASP A 159 2.28 -17.75 -17.45
C ASP A 159 3.32 -17.20 -16.47
N ALA A 160 3.16 -15.94 -16.04
CA ALA A 160 4.04 -15.29 -15.07
C ALA A 160 3.61 -15.50 -13.62
N GLY A 161 2.49 -16.19 -13.38
CA GLY A 161 2.01 -16.56 -12.05
C GLY A 161 0.91 -15.63 -11.49
N ALA A 162 0.20 -14.90 -12.34
CA ALA A 162 -1.00 -14.19 -11.91
C ALA A 162 -2.11 -15.18 -11.52
N GLU A 163 -2.73 -14.95 -10.37
CA GLU A 163 -3.84 -15.76 -9.85
C GLU A 163 -5.19 -15.16 -10.23
N GLU A 164 -5.28 -13.83 -10.18
CA GLU A 164 -6.53 -13.09 -10.43
C GLU A 164 -6.24 -11.80 -11.17
N VAL A 165 -7.17 -11.41 -12.03
CA VAL A 165 -7.25 -10.06 -12.62
C VAL A 165 -8.61 -9.50 -12.24
N ASN A 166 -8.63 -8.45 -11.46
CA ASN A 166 -9.85 -7.82 -10.95
C ASN A 166 -10.08 -6.47 -11.63
N ASP A 167 -11.30 -6.25 -12.09
CA ASP A 167 -11.74 -4.98 -12.64
C ASP A 167 -12.07 -3.99 -11.51
N LEU A 168 -11.39 -2.82 -11.48
CA LEU A 168 -11.60 -1.72 -10.53
C LEU A 168 -12.18 -0.46 -11.22
N ASP A 169 -13.01 -0.63 -12.24
CA ASP A 169 -13.60 0.42 -13.08
C ASP A 169 -12.59 1.12 -14.01
N GLU A 170 -11.63 1.88 -13.51
CA GLU A 170 -10.63 2.60 -14.33
C GLU A 170 -9.26 1.91 -14.39
N SER A 171 -9.05 0.88 -13.57
CA SER A 171 -7.81 0.11 -13.50
C SER A 171 -8.08 -1.37 -13.36
N PHE A 172 -7.04 -2.19 -13.61
CA PHE A 172 -7.01 -3.59 -13.25
C PHE A 172 -6.13 -3.80 -12.03
N GLU A 173 -6.57 -4.66 -11.12
CA GLU A 173 -5.77 -5.21 -10.02
C GLU A 173 -5.34 -6.62 -10.40
N ILE A 174 -4.05 -6.84 -10.54
CA ILE A 174 -3.49 -8.16 -10.84
C ILE A 174 -2.89 -8.71 -9.56
N VAL A 175 -3.39 -9.85 -9.10
CA VAL A 175 -2.99 -10.52 -7.85
C VAL A 175 -2.13 -11.73 -8.19
N SER A 176 -1.06 -11.92 -7.44
CA SER A 176 -0.15 -13.07 -7.52
C SER A 176 0.36 -13.48 -6.15
N GLU A 177 1.03 -14.61 -6.07
CA GLU A 177 1.87 -14.89 -4.91
C GLU A 177 2.97 -13.82 -4.78
N GLY A 178 3.42 -13.56 -3.54
CA GLY A 178 4.40 -12.51 -3.30
C GLY A 178 5.72 -12.70 -4.07
N GLY A 179 6.11 -13.97 -4.32
CA GLY A 179 7.30 -14.31 -5.12
C GLY A 179 7.14 -14.02 -6.61
N ASP A 180 5.92 -13.97 -7.11
CA ASP A 180 5.61 -13.81 -8.53
C ASP A 180 5.33 -12.34 -8.92
N LEU A 181 5.35 -11.41 -7.96
CA LEU A 181 5.15 -9.99 -8.22
C LEU A 181 6.08 -9.45 -9.32
N VAL A 182 7.38 -9.77 -9.23
CA VAL A 182 8.37 -9.27 -10.21
C VAL A 182 8.19 -9.92 -11.59
N PRO A 183 8.02 -11.26 -11.73
CA PRO A 183 7.64 -11.90 -12.98
C PRO A 183 6.38 -11.29 -13.61
N VAL A 184 5.29 -11.14 -12.86
CA VAL A 184 4.02 -10.57 -13.34
C VAL A 184 4.21 -9.13 -13.83
N ARG A 185 4.88 -8.28 -13.05
CA ARG A 185 5.18 -6.91 -13.46
C ARG A 185 5.99 -6.85 -14.76
N LYS A 186 7.01 -7.71 -14.90
CA LYS A 186 7.82 -7.78 -16.13
C LYS A 186 7.00 -8.22 -17.34
N ALA A 187 6.15 -9.22 -17.17
CA ALA A 187 5.27 -9.70 -18.24
C ALA A 187 4.33 -8.60 -18.75
N LEU A 188 3.77 -7.77 -17.86
CA LEU A 188 2.98 -6.60 -18.25
C LEU A 188 3.81 -5.61 -19.08
N GLN A 189 5.04 -5.30 -18.65
CA GLN A 189 5.92 -4.38 -19.37
C GLN A 189 6.32 -4.94 -20.76
N GLU A 190 6.62 -6.23 -20.86
CA GLU A 190 6.95 -6.90 -22.11
C GLU A 190 5.76 -6.94 -23.10
N ALA A 191 4.54 -7.03 -22.57
CA ALA A 191 3.31 -6.90 -23.36
C ALA A 191 2.98 -5.45 -23.74
N GLY A 192 3.77 -4.46 -23.30
CA GLY A 192 3.58 -3.05 -23.62
C GLY A 192 2.60 -2.32 -22.70
N PHE A 193 2.18 -2.93 -21.60
CA PHE A 193 1.31 -2.29 -20.61
C PHE A 193 2.10 -1.45 -19.60
N GLU A 194 1.56 -0.27 -19.29
CA GLU A 194 2.03 0.54 -18.17
C GLU A 194 1.32 0.13 -16.88
N TYR A 195 1.99 0.23 -15.74
CA TYR A 195 1.40 -0.02 -14.43
C TYR A 195 1.57 1.20 -13.51
N GLU A 196 0.70 1.39 -12.55
CA GLU A 196 0.75 2.48 -11.57
C GLU A 196 1.59 2.10 -10.34
N SER A 197 1.41 0.88 -9.84
CA SER A 197 2.16 0.35 -8.71
C SER A 197 2.35 -1.15 -8.81
N ALA A 198 3.40 -1.65 -8.17
CA ALA A 198 3.69 -3.07 -7.98
C ALA A 198 4.23 -3.22 -6.56
N ASP A 199 3.41 -3.77 -5.68
CA ASP A 199 3.69 -3.81 -4.24
C ASP A 199 3.36 -5.19 -3.65
N LEU A 200 4.11 -5.58 -2.61
CA LEU A 200 3.67 -6.63 -1.71
C LEU A 200 2.63 -6.02 -0.76
N THR A 201 1.46 -6.58 -0.70
CA THR A 201 0.34 -6.10 0.11
C THR A 201 -0.30 -7.21 0.93
N PHE A 202 -1.21 -6.84 1.84
CA PHE A 202 -1.99 -7.80 2.60
C PHE A 202 -3.46 -7.74 2.17
N LEU A 203 -3.94 -8.84 1.60
CA LEU A 203 -5.35 -8.99 1.20
C LEU A 203 -6.11 -9.79 2.26
N PRO A 204 -7.30 -9.34 2.69
CA PRO A 204 -8.08 -10.06 3.69
C PRO A 204 -8.64 -11.37 3.12
N SER A 205 -8.56 -12.44 3.91
CA SER A 205 -9.19 -13.73 3.62
C SER A 205 -10.64 -13.80 4.11
N VAL A 206 -11.00 -12.93 5.06
CA VAL A 206 -12.36 -12.82 5.63
C VAL A 206 -12.72 -11.34 5.71
N SER A 207 -13.88 -10.98 5.17
CA SER A 207 -14.34 -9.58 5.13
C SER A 207 -15.53 -9.35 6.05
N VAL A 208 -15.59 -8.15 6.62
CA VAL A 208 -16.70 -7.66 7.46
C VAL A 208 -17.53 -6.69 6.62
N PRO A 209 -18.78 -7.03 6.26
CA PRO A 209 -19.63 -6.12 5.51
C PRO A 209 -20.03 -4.91 6.38
N LEU A 210 -19.98 -3.72 5.80
CA LEU A 210 -20.33 -2.47 6.49
C LEU A 210 -21.47 -1.76 5.80
N ASP A 211 -22.32 -1.15 6.62
CA ASP A 211 -23.27 -0.13 6.19
C ASP A 211 -22.60 1.26 6.04
N VAL A 212 -23.36 2.25 5.64
CA VAL A 212 -22.86 3.63 5.43
C VAL A 212 -22.24 4.22 6.71
N ASP A 213 -22.83 3.99 7.87
CA ASP A 213 -22.32 4.52 9.14
C ASP A 213 -21.02 3.82 9.57
N GLY A 214 -20.97 2.50 9.43
CA GLY A 214 -19.77 1.70 9.65
C GLY A 214 -18.63 2.08 8.72
N ALA A 215 -18.93 2.25 7.43
CA ALA A 215 -17.95 2.70 6.43
C ALA A 215 -17.36 4.07 6.76
N LYS A 216 -18.19 5.06 7.12
CA LYS A 216 -17.73 6.39 7.56
C LYS A 216 -16.79 6.33 8.76
N LYS A 217 -17.10 5.48 9.73
CA LYS A 217 -16.28 5.32 10.93
C LYS A 217 -14.93 4.67 10.63
N ILE A 218 -14.92 3.62 9.81
CA ILE A 218 -13.68 2.93 9.45
C ILE A 218 -12.79 3.79 8.55
N PHE A 219 -13.36 4.53 7.61
CA PHE A 219 -12.60 5.44 6.75
C PHE A 219 -11.95 6.56 7.56
N LYS A 220 -12.64 7.12 8.54
CA LYS A 220 -12.09 8.11 9.48
C LYS A 220 -10.92 7.52 10.28
N LEU A 221 -11.02 6.27 10.73
CA LEU A 221 -9.93 5.59 11.44
C LEU A 221 -8.72 5.41 10.53
N ILE A 222 -8.94 4.91 9.30
CA ILE A 222 -7.84 4.69 8.34
C ILE A 222 -7.15 6.01 8.00
N ASP A 223 -7.91 7.08 7.77
CA ASP A 223 -7.35 8.43 7.56
C ASP A 223 -6.48 8.88 8.73
N ALA A 224 -6.94 8.68 9.96
CA ALA A 224 -6.20 9.06 11.16
C ALA A 224 -4.91 8.23 11.34
N LEU A 225 -4.93 6.93 10.98
CA LEU A 225 -3.75 6.08 10.99
C LEU A 225 -2.76 6.50 9.90
N GLU A 226 -3.23 6.74 8.69
CA GLU A 226 -2.40 7.20 7.59
C GLU A 226 -1.84 8.60 7.80
N ASP A 227 -2.44 9.40 8.68
CA ASP A 227 -1.91 10.70 9.09
C ASP A 227 -0.74 10.60 10.08
N CYS A 228 -0.47 9.43 10.67
CA CYS A 228 0.72 9.20 11.47
C CYS A 228 1.97 9.15 10.58
N ASP A 229 3.04 9.84 10.98
CA ASP A 229 4.24 10.01 10.14
C ASP A 229 5.01 8.71 9.91
N ASP A 230 4.93 7.76 10.84
CA ASP A 230 5.63 6.48 10.76
C ASP A 230 4.80 5.38 10.09
N VAL A 231 3.48 5.58 9.88
CA VAL A 231 2.61 4.62 9.20
C VAL A 231 2.88 4.64 7.70
N GLN A 232 3.16 3.49 7.12
CA GLN A 232 3.38 3.30 5.69
C GLN A 232 2.11 2.83 5.00
N ASN A 233 1.52 1.74 5.50
CA ASN A 233 0.33 1.14 4.94
C ASN A 233 -0.64 0.75 6.06
N VAL A 234 -1.92 0.83 5.76
CA VAL A 234 -3.02 0.36 6.62
C VAL A 234 -3.85 -0.61 5.80
N TYR A 235 -4.04 -1.81 6.29
CA TYR A 235 -4.90 -2.83 5.69
C TYR A 235 -6.05 -3.13 6.63
N ALA A 236 -7.24 -3.28 6.07
CA ALA A 236 -8.44 -3.54 6.85
C ALA A 236 -9.34 -4.55 6.13
N ASN A 237 -10.00 -5.41 6.89
CA ASN A 237 -10.82 -6.49 6.34
C ASN A 237 -12.29 -6.15 6.18
N PHE A 238 -12.62 -4.86 5.94
CA PHE A 238 -13.99 -4.47 5.65
C PHE A 238 -14.37 -4.74 4.19
N ASP A 239 -15.67 -4.89 3.96
CA ASP A 239 -16.28 -4.90 2.64
C ASP A 239 -17.41 -3.89 2.58
N VAL A 240 -17.52 -3.17 1.45
CA VAL A 240 -18.55 -2.16 1.19
C VAL A 240 -19.11 -2.33 -0.21
N SER A 241 -20.44 -2.28 -0.34
CA SER A 241 -21.09 -2.29 -1.64
C SER A 241 -20.88 -0.96 -2.38
N ASP A 242 -21.08 -0.96 -3.70
CA ASP A 242 -20.97 0.25 -4.51
C ASP A 242 -21.99 1.31 -4.08
N GLU A 243 -23.18 0.89 -3.61
CA GLU A 243 -24.19 1.78 -3.05
C GLU A 243 -23.71 2.47 -1.77
N VAL A 244 -23.04 1.73 -0.88
CA VAL A 244 -22.45 2.28 0.35
C VAL A 244 -21.30 3.23 0.01
N MET A 245 -20.44 2.88 -0.94
CA MET A 245 -19.36 3.75 -1.40
C MET A 245 -19.91 5.08 -1.95
N ALA A 246 -20.93 5.02 -2.80
CA ALA A 246 -21.57 6.23 -3.36
C ALA A 246 -22.23 7.11 -2.29
N ALA A 247 -22.70 6.53 -1.19
CA ALA A 247 -23.36 7.26 -0.10
C ALA A 247 -22.38 7.87 0.92
N VAL A 248 -21.12 7.42 0.94
CA VAL A 248 -20.08 7.94 1.84
C VAL A 248 -19.32 9.11 1.20
N ASP A 249 -19.35 9.17 -0.14
CA ASP A 249 -18.82 10.30 -0.92
C ASP A 249 -19.67 11.56 -0.75
#